data_4470db7f45f9d50fcac7da51d43c7311
#
_entry.id   4470db7f45f9d50fcac7da51d43c7311
#
_cell.length_a   1.000
_cell.length_b   1.000
_cell.length_c   1.000
_cell.angle_alpha   90.00
_cell.angle_beta   90.00
_cell.angle_gamma   90.00
#
_symmetry.space_group_name_H-M   'P 1'
#
loop_
_entity.id
_entity.type
_entity.pdbx_description
1 polymer ?
#
loop_
_entity_poly.entity_id
_entity_poly.type
_entity_poly.pdbx_seq_one_letter_code
_entity_poly.pdbx_strand_id
1 'polypeptide(L)'
;EDPLKTDAVIVDEMSMVDILLLHSLLKAIPQNARLILVGDPDQLPPVGPGFPFNDMLRAKTLPTVRLTEIFRQARESLIVMNAHAVNNGNMPELRNRKSDFFFLPCRSEEEVFQTIQGLCATRLPKNMGIPSDQIQVLSPTRKGGVGTVSLNMLLQDALNPAVPTKKERQFGEFSFREGDRVMQIRNNYDIMWKKCDGSAVGAGIFNGDIGIIKSIDPNMETLTVVFDDREADYDFTQLNELEPAYAMTVHKSQGSEYRCVILTAWNGSPYLLSRSILYPAITRARELLIVVGREETVGVMVENAKKNRRYSGLKLRLQGKTG
;
A
#
# COMPACT_ATOMS: atom_id res chain seq x y z
N GLU A 1 -15.10 19.72 -22.69
CA GLU A 1 -14.23 19.37 -21.55
C GLU A 1 -13.46 20.61 -21.15
N ASP A 2 -13.48 20.95 -19.85
CA ASP A 2 -12.89 22.18 -19.33
C ASP A 2 -11.42 21.90 -18.98
N PRO A 3 -10.43 22.50 -19.69
CA PRO A 3 -9.01 22.31 -19.36
C PRO A 3 -8.68 22.93 -18.01
N LEU A 4 -7.62 22.44 -17.38
CA LEU A 4 -7.12 22.98 -16.12
C LEU A 4 -6.72 24.46 -16.31
N LYS A 5 -7.14 25.34 -15.40
CA LYS A 5 -6.77 26.76 -15.39
C LYS A 5 -5.52 26.96 -14.54
N THR A 6 -4.36 26.69 -15.11
CA THR A 6 -3.11 26.73 -14.35
C THR A 6 -1.90 26.94 -15.27
N ASP A 7 -0.84 27.52 -14.73
CA ASP A 7 0.45 27.72 -15.42
C ASP A 7 1.44 26.60 -15.17
N ALA A 8 1.21 25.76 -14.15
CA ALA A 8 2.05 24.60 -13.84
C ALA A 8 1.24 23.48 -13.21
N VAL A 9 1.58 22.26 -13.57
CA VAL A 9 1.04 21.02 -13.00
C VAL A 9 2.20 20.19 -12.46
N ILE A 10 2.13 19.83 -11.19
CA ILE A 10 3.06 18.89 -10.55
C ILE A 10 2.31 17.59 -10.32
N VAL A 11 2.81 16.50 -10.88
CA VAL A 11 2.26 15.16 -10.67
C VAL A 11 3.23 14.39 -9.80
N ASP A 12 2.84 14.13 -8.58
CA ASP A 12 3.58 13.25 -7.68
C ASP A 12 3.12 11.78 -7.84
N GLU A 13 3.90 10.84 -7.32
CA GLU A 13 3.66 9.38 -7.44
C GLU A 13 3.45 8.94 -8.91
N MET A 14 4.22 9.51 -9.84
CA MET A 14 4.09 9.24 -11.27
C MET A 14 4.33 7.75 -11.64
N SER A 15 4.96 6.99 -10.77
CA SER A 15 5.11 5.53 -10.91
C SER A 15 3.77 4.79 -10.95
N MET A 16 2.70 5.37 -10.37
CA MET A 16 1.35 4.78 -10.32
C MET A 16 0.48 5.15 -11.53
N VAL A 17 0.94 6.08 -12.38
CA VAL A 17 0.17 6.58 -13.53
C VAL A 17 0.36 5.66 -14.75
N ASP A 18 -0.74 5.10 -15.25
CA ASP A 18 -0.76 4.31 -16.48
C ASP A 18 -0.87 5.18 -17.74
N ILE A 19 -0.82 4.54 -18.92
CA ILE A 19 -0.82 5.28 -20.19
C ILE A 19 -2.15 5.98 -20.48
N LEU A 20 -3.28 5.42 -20.00
CA LEU A 20 -4.61 6.00 -20.21
C LEU A 20 -4.81 7.23 -19.34
N LEU A 21 -4.42 7.12 -18.07
CA LEU A 21 -4.48 8.24 -17.13
C LEU A 21 -3.55 9.38 -17.56
N LEU A 22 -2.31 9.06 -17.99
CA LEU A 22 -1.40 10.06 -18.55
C LEU A 22 -2.00 10.74 -19.77
N HIS A 23 -2.63 9.99 -20.68
CA HIS A 23 -3.27 10.56 -21.86
C HIS A 23 -4.38 11.54 -21.48
N SER A 24 -5.23 11.18 -20.53
CA SER A 24 -6.30 12.03 -20.02
C SER A 24 -5.76 13.31 -19.36
N LEU A 25 -4.70 13.18 -18.56
CA LEU A 25 -4.01 14.30 -17.94
C LEU A 25 -3.45 15.27 -19.00
N LEU A 26 -2.74 14.75 -20.00
CA LEU A 26 -2.14 15.59 -21.07
C LEU A 26 -3.21 16.33 -21.88
N LYS A 27 -4.41 15.78 -22.05
CA LYS A 27 -5.53 16.49 -22.68
C LYS A 27 -6.09 17.63 -21.83
N ALA A 28 -6.00 17.50 -20.50
CA ALA A 28 -6.52 18.50 -19.58
C ALA A 28 -5.52 19.65 -19.31
N ILE A 29 -4.23 19.47 -19.61
CA ILE A 29 -3.19 20.48 -19.36
C ILE A 29 -3.17 21.50 -20.49
N PRO A 30 -3.20 22.83 -20.20
CA PRO A 30 -3.02 23.86 -21.19
C PRO A 30 -1.66 23.76 -21.91
N GLN A 31 -1.61 24.10 -23.20
CA GLN A 31 -0.38 23.96 -24.03
C GLN A 31 0.84 24.71 -23.47
N ASN A 32 0.62 25.83 -22.79
CA ASN A 32 1.68 26.67 -22.22
C ASN A 32 2.02 26.35 -20.76
N ALA A 33 1.31 25.43 -20.14
CA ALA A 33 1.58 25.06 -18.75
C ALA A 33 2.82 24.18 -18.64
N ARG A 34 3.56 24.37 -17.55
CA ARG A 34 4.70 23.52 -17.19
C ARG A 34 4.20 22.23 -16.58
N LEU A 35 4.74 21.09 -17.02
CA LEU A 35 4.45 19.79 -16.44
C LEU A 35 5.70 19.27 -15.73
N ILE A 36 5.58 19.01 -14.43
CA ILE A 36 6.64 18.43 -13.59
C ILE A 36 6.14 17.08 -13.10
N LEU A 37 6.90 16.01 -13.41
CA LEU A 37 6.57 14.64 -13.05
C LEU A 37 7.56 14.18 -11.98
N VAL A 38 7.04 13.80 -10.82
CA VAL A 38 7.82 13.32 -9.67
C VAL A 38 7.45 11.87 -9.40
N GLY A 39 8.42 11.02 -9.09
CA GLY A 39 8.14 9.62 -8.80
C GLY A 39 9.41 8.78 -8.68
N ASP A 40 9.23 7.55 -8.26
CA ASP A 40 10.30 6.56 -8.10
C ASP A 40 10.16 5.46 -9.16
N PRO A 41 11.12 5.34 -10.11
CA PRO A 41 11.05 4.33 -11.17
C PRO A 41 11.27 2.90 -10.67
N ASP A 42 11.71 2.74 -9.43
CA ASP A 42 11.98 1.44 -8.82
C ASP A 42 10.82 0.94 -7.95
N GLN A 43 9.79 1.78 -7.74
CA GLN A 43 8.52 1.36 -7.17
C GLN A 43 7.73 0.45 -8.12
N LEU A 44 6.60 -0.07 -7.63
CA LEU A 44 5.72 -0.94 -8.42
C LEU A 44 5.16 -0.19 -9.63
N PRO A 45 5.06 -0.86 -10.80
CA PRO A 45 4.43 -0.26 -11.96
C PRO A 45 2.92 -0.07 -11.73
N PRO A 46 2.26 0.82 -12.50
CA PRO A 46 0.83 1.06 -12.39
C PRO A 46 0.02 -0.23 -12.61
N VAL A 47 -1.18 -0.32 -12.05
CA VAL A 47 -2.07 -1.48 -12.29
C VAL A 47 -2.52 -1.52 -13.75
N GLY A 48 -2.82 -0.38 -14.34
CA GLY A 48 -3.22 -0.21 -15.73
C GLY A 48 -2.11 -0.44 -16.76
N PRO A 49 -2.39 -0.27 -18.05
CA PRO A 49 -1.46 -0.61 -19.13
C PRO A 49 -0.27 0.37 -19.24
N GLY A 50 0.89 -0.18 -19.59
CA GLY A 50 2.13 0.58 -19.81
C GLY A 50 2.88 0.91 -18.51
N PHE A 51 3.98 1.65 -18.63
CA PHE A 51 4.73 2.26 -17.55
C PHE A 51 5.33 3.58 -18.05
N PRO A 52 4.49 4.60 -18.24
CA PRO A 52 4.89 5.85 -18.91
C PRO A 52 6.08 6.53 -18.26
N PHE A 53 6.12 6.59 -16.91
CA PHE A 53 7.22 7.22 -16.19
C PHE A 53 8.58 6.58 -16.51
N ASN A 54 8.65 5.27 -16.49
CA ASN A 54 9.88 4.53 -16.82
C ASN A 54 10.23 4.69 -18.32
N ASP A 55 9.24 4.68 -19.22
CA ASP A 55 9.45 4.87 -20.64
C ASP A 55 10.01 6.26 -20.96
N MET A 56 9.50 7.32 -20.32
CA MET A 56 10.02 8.69 -20.45
C MET A 56 11.47 8.78 -19.94
N LEU A 57 11.79 8.23 -18.79
CA LEU A 57 13.16 8.20 -18.25
C LEU A 57 14.12 7.44 -19.17
N ARG A 58 13.68 6.32 -19.74
CA ARG A 58 14.48 5.51 -20.67
C ARG A 58 14.61 6.12 -22.08
N ALA A 59 13.70 6.97 -22.47
CA ALA A 59 13.78 7.69 -23.74
C ALA A 59 14.93 8.68 -23.74
N LYS A 60 15.28 9.26 -22.58
CA LYS A 60 16.33 10.28 -22.40
C LYS A 60 16.15 11.52 -23.26
N THR A 61 14.93 11.85 -23.62
CA THR A 61 14.57 13.00 -24.46
C THR A 61 14.00 14.16 -23.66
N LEU A 62 13.67 13.93 -22.40
CA LEU A 62 13.13 14.93 -21.50
C LEU A 62 14.16 15.33 -20.44
N PRO A 63 14.19 16.61 -20.03
CA PRO A 63 15.00 17.05 -18.91
C PRO A 63 14.70 16.22 -17.66
N THR A 64 15.72 15.66 -17.04
CA THR A 64 15.54 14.74 -15.91
C THR A 64 16.55 15.05 -14.82
N VAL A 65 16.07 15.18 -13.59
CA VAL A 65 16.89 15.26 -12.38
C VAL A 65 16.69 13.97 -11.59
N ARG A 66 17.78 13.31 -11.25
CA ARG A 66 17.75 12.10 -10.43
C ARG A 66 18.38 12.39 -9.08
N LEU A 67 17.61 12.18 -8.01
CA LEU A 67 18.11 12.27 -6.66
C LEU A 67 18.79 10.94 -6.30
N THR A 68 20.09 10.98 -6.03
CA THR A 68 20.91 9.79 -5.77
C THR A 68 21.59 9.83 -4.41
N GLU A 69 21.61 10.99 -3.75
CA GLU A 69 22.30 11.17 -2.49
C GLU A 69 21.35 10.97 -1.30
N ILE A 70 21.79 10.16 -0.34
CA ILE A 70 21.13 9.99 0.95
C ILE A 70 21.69 11.08 1.88
N PHE A 71 20.82 11.95 2.36
CA PHE A 71 21.21 12.97 3.35
C PHE A 71 21.77 12.32 4.62
N ARG A 72 22.68 13.03 5.29
CA ARG A 72 23.40 12.53 6.48
C ARG A 72 22.43 11.99 7.57
N GLN A 73 21.35 12.69 7.85
CA GLN A 73 20.35 12.25 8.83
C GLN A 73 19.65 10.94 8.42
N ALA A 74 19.35 10.76 7.15
CA ALA A 74 18.72 9.54 6.64
C ALA A 74 19.68 8.33 6.62
N ARG A 75 21.00 8.54 6.70
CA ARG A 75 22.01 7.46 6.80
C ARG A 75 22.00 6.76 8.17
N GLU A 76 21.41 7.37 9.19
CA GLU A 76 21.25 6.75 10.51
C GLU A 76 20.07 5.78 10.56
N SER A 77 19.14 5.87 9.59
CA SER A 77 17.99 4.96 9.46
C SER A 77 18.38 3.70 8.71
N LEU A 78 18.20 2.54 9.34
CA LEU A 78 18.37 1.24 8.67
C LEU A 78 17.24 0.94 7.69
N ILE A 79 16.04 1.49 7.87
CA ILE A 79 14.98 1.40 6.85
C ILE A 79 15.50 1.97 5.53
N VAL A 80 16.06 3.18 5.56
CA VAL A 80 16.59 3.86 4.37
C VAL A 80 17.78 3.10 3.78
N MET A 81 18.75 2.73 4.61
CA MET A 81 19.95 2.01 4.16
C MET A 81 19.62 0.64 3.56
N ASN A 82 18.71 -0.09 4.20
CA ASN A 82 18.25 -1.39 3.71
C ASN A 82 17.39 -1.28 2.45
N ALA A 83 16.57 -0.23 2.32
CA ALA A 83 15.85 0.04 1.07
C ALA A 83 16.83 0.23 -0.10
N HIS A 84 17.89 1.04 0.10
CA HIS A 84 18.93 1.23 -0.92
C HIS A 84 19.73 -0.04 -1.20
N ALA A 85 20.09 -0.81 -0.17
CA ALA A 85 20.77 -2.10 -0.35
C ALA A 85 19.93 -3.04 -1.22
N VAL A 86 18.67 -3.22 -0.87
CA VAL A 86 17.73 -4.06 -1.63
C VAL A 86 17.57 -3.56 -3.07
N ASN A 87 17.39 -2.26 -3.27
CA ASN A 87 17.23 -1.70 -4.62
C ASN A 87 18.46 -1.98 -5.49
N ASN A 88 19.65 -1.95 -4.92
CA ASN A 88 20.91 -2.28 -5.59
C ASN A 88 21.19 -3.80 -5.70
N GLY A 89 20.31 -4.65 -5.16
CA GLY A 89 20.46 -6.11 -5.22
C GLY A 89 21.32 -6.70 -4.13
N ASN A 90 21.55 -5.96 -3.06
CA ASN A 90 22.28 -6.41 -1.89
C ASN A 90 21.33 -6.82 -0.77
N MET A 91 21.74 -7.82 0.02
CA MET A 91 20.99 -8.20 1.22
C MET A 91 20.88 -7.03 2.20
N PRO A 92 19.70 -6.81 2.79
CA PRO A 92 19.55 -5.86 3.89
C PRO A 92 20.27 -6.38 5.15
N GLU A 93 20.64 -5.46 6.05
CA GLU A 93 21.16 -5.82 7.36
C GLU A 93 20.05 -6.37 8.25
N LEU A 94 20.08 -7.69 8.50
CA LEU A 94 19.04 -8.42 9.24
C LEU A 94 19.41 -8.67 10.72
N ARG A 95 20.66 -8.49 11.12
CA ARG A 95 21.17 -8.89 12.44
C ARG A 95 21.26 -7.76 13.46
N ASN A 96 20.70 -6.61 13.13
CA ASN A 96 20.71 -5.47 14.02
C ASN A 96 19.73 -5.64 15.21
N ARG A 97 20.12 -5.09 16.38
CA ARG A 97 19.33 -5.17 17.62
C ARG A 97 18.84 -3.80 18.13
N LYS A 98 19.29 -2.71 17.55
CA LYS A 98 18.97 -1.36 18.03
C LYS A 98 18.82 -0.40 16.84
N SER A 99 17.64 -0.33 16.27
CA SER A 99 17.35 0.54 15.14
C SER A 99 15.84 0.61 14.87
N ASP A 100 15.51 1.19 13.74
CA ASP A 100 14.21 1.31 13.13
C ASP A 100 13.85 0.11 12.21
N PHE A 101 14.76 -0.85 12.04
CA PHE A 101 14.59 -2.05 11.22
C PHE A 101 14.96 -3.31 12.00
N PHE A 102 14.03 -4.30 12.03
CA PHE A 102 14.25 -5.59 12.70
C PHE A 102 13.86 -6.76 11.79
N PHE A 103 14.56 -7.87 11.96
CA PHE A 103 14.19 -9.15 11.38
C PHE A 103 13.90 -10.16 12.50
N LEU A 104 12.72 -10.80 12.43
CA LEU A 104 12.30 -11.84 13.35
C LEU A 104 12.18 -13.17 12.58
N PRO A 105 13.16 -14.08 12.75
CA PRO A 105 13.15 -15.36 12.07
C PRO A 105 12.04 -16.26 12.61
N CYS A 106 11.32 -16.94 11.71
CA CYS A 106 10.30 -17.92 12.02
C CYS A 106 10.55 -19.22 11.27
N ARG A 107 10.22 -20.37 11.91
CA ARG A 107 10.44 -21.71 11.37
C ARG A 107 9.19 -22.33 10.79
N SER A 108 8.01 -21.87 11.20
CA SER A 108 6.71 -22.37 10.76
C SER A 108 5.73 -21.22 10.50
N GLU A 109 4.65 -21.49 9.77
CA GLU A 109 3.56 -20.52 9.54
C GLU A 109 2.89 -20.13 10.86
N GLU A 110 2.72 -21.10 11.75
CA GLU A 110 2.15 -20.86 13.08
C GLU A 110 3.00 -19.86 13.88
N GLU A 111 4.32 -20.00 13.85
CA GLU A 111 5.24 -19.06 14.50
C GLU A 111 5.15 -17.66 13.89
N VAL A 112 4.96 -17.55 12.56
CA VAL A 112 4.73 -16.24 11.89
C VAL A 112 3.43 -15.62 12.40
N PHE A 113 2.34 -16.39 12.46
CA PHE A 113 1.05 -15.88 12.96
C PHE A 113 1.12 -15.44 14.42
N GLN A 114 1.68 -16.25 15.31
CA GLN A 114 1.85 -15.91 16.72
C GLN A 114 2.74 -14.67 16.90
N THR A 115 3.79 -14.55 16.13
CA THR A 115 4.69 -13.40 16.16
C THR A 115 3.97 -12.12 15.73
N ILE A 116 3.25 -12.14 14.61
CA ILE A 116 2.52 -10.98 14.10
C ILE A 116 1.41 -10.57 15.07
N GLN A 117 0.62 -11.53 15.53
CA GLN A 117 -0.44 -11.31 16.53
C GLN A 117 0.13 -10.66 17.80
N GLY A 118 1.21 -11.23 18.34
CA GLY A 118 1.87 -10.72 19.53
C GLY A 118 2.45 -9.32 19.33
N LEU A 119 3.01 -9.02 18.15
CA LEU A 119 3.49 -7.67 17.81
C LEU A 119 2.35 -6.66 17.79
N CYS A 120 1.26 -6.95 17.06
CA CYS A 120 0.15 -6.03 16.89
C CYS A 120 -0.67 -5.83 18.18
N ALA A 121 -0.97 -6.91 18.92
CA ALA A 121 -1.86 -6.84 20.05
C ALA A 121 -1.18 -6.40 21.35
N THR A 122 0.12 -6.70 21.53
CA THR A 122 0.76 -6.53 22.84
C THR A 122 2.13 -5.88 22.80
N ARG A 123 3.08 -6.41 21.98
CA ARG A 123 4.49 -6.04 22.12
C ARG A 123 4.75 -4.59 21.69
N LEU A 124 4.25 -4.18 20.53
CA LEU A 124 4.45 -2.81 20.03
C LEU A 124 3.65 -1.78 20.82
N PRO A 125 2.35 -2.01 21.14
CA PRO A 125 1.61 -1.09 21.99
C PRO A 125 2.21 -0.91 23.38
N LYS A 126 2.58 -1.99 24.06
CA LYS A 126 3.09 -1.92 25.44
C LYS A 126 4.54 -1.47 25.56
N ASN A 127 5.42 -1.93 24.66
CA ASN A 127 6.86 -1.73 24.80
C ASN A 127 7.40 -0.53 24.02
N MET A 128 6.71 -0.10 22.94
CA MET A 128 7.17 0.98 22.07
C MET A 128 6.16 2.13 21.94
N GLY A 129 4.99 2.03 22.57
CA GLY A 129 3.96 3.05 22.51
C GLY A 129 3.41 3.26 21.09
N ILE A 130 3.43 2.21 20.27
CA ILE A 130 2.85 2.23 18.91
C ILE A 130 1.51 1.51 18.97
N PRO A 131 0.38 2.23 18.96
CA PRO A 131 -0.93 1.62 19.04
C PRO A 131 -1.23 0.81 17.77
N SER A 132 -2.12 -0.18 17.88
CA SER A 132 -2.39 -1.17 16.82
C SER A 132 -2.97 -0.56 15.54
N ASP A 133 -3.66 0.57 15.62
CA ASP A 133 -4.17 1.33 14.47
C ASP A 133 -3.06 2.02 13.66
N GLN A 134 -1.88 2.23 14.24
CA GLN A 134 -0.68 2.78 13.59
C GLN A 134 0.27 1.70 13.06
N ILE A 135 -0.10 0.43 13.19
CA ILE A 135 0.64 -0.71 12.67
C ILE A 135 -0.03 -1.21 11.40
N GLN A 136 0.72 -1.39 10.33
CA GLN A 136 0.24 -2.02 9.11
C GLN A 136 0.99 -3.30 8.82
N VAL A 137 0.24 -4.40 8.71
CA VAL A 137 0.81 -5.67 8.25
C VAL A 137 0.76 -5.72 6.73
N LEU A 138 1.90 -6.00 6.10
CA LEU A 138 2.04 -6.15 4.65
C LEU A 138 2.44 -7.59 4.33
N SER A 139 1.77 -8.16 3.33
CA SER A 139 2.16 -9.46 2.76
C SER A 139 2.33 -9.35 1.25
N PRO A 140 3.32 -10.04 0.66
CA PRO A 140 3.43 -10.17 -0.80
C PRO A 140 2.21 -10.86 -1.43
N THR A 141 1.53 -11.73 -0.67
CA THR A 141 0.48 -12.62 -1.18
C THR A 141 -0.88 -12.32 -0.58
N ARG A 142 -1.96 -12.54 -1.36
CA ARG A 142 -3.34 -12.46 -0.87
C ARG A 142 -3.82 -13.81 -0.29
N LYS A 143 -3.57 -14.90 -1.04
CA LYS A 143 -3.95 -16.27 -0.68
C LYS A 143 -2.71 -17.09 -0.26
N GLY A 144 -2.93 -18.20 0.43
CA GLY A 144 -1.87 -19.06 0.98
C GLY A 144 -1.73 -18.88 2.48
N GLY A 145 -0.86 -19.67 3.12
CA GLY A 145 -0.77 -19.73 4.58
C GLY A 145 -0.62 -18.36 5.23
N VAL A 146 0.41 -17.59 4.86
CA VAL A 146 0.67 -16.24 5.41
C VAL A 146 0.18 -15.14 4.45
N GLY A 147 -0.95 -15.39 3.76
CA GLY A 147 -1.59 -14.40 2.90
C GLY A 147 -2.46 -13.40 3.68
N THR A 148 -2.82 -12.28 3.03
CA THR A 148 -3.60 -11.23 3.71
C THR A 148 -4.98 -11.70 4.17
N VAL A 149 -5.59 -12.70 3.52
CA VAL A 149 -6.88 -13.25 3.95
C VAL A 149 -6.75 -13.89 5.32
N SER A 150 -5.82 -14.84 5.49
CA SER A 150 -5.58 -15.52 6.77
C SER A 150 -5.10 -14.55 7.86
N LEU A 151 -4.24 -13.59 7.50
CA LEU A 151 -3.77 -12.56 8.44
C LEU A 151 -4.89 -11.63 8.91
N ASN A 152 -5.82 -11.26 8.04
CA ASN A 152 -6.95 -10.42 8.42
C ASN A 152 -7.88 -11.14 9.41
N MET A 153 -8.17 -12.44 9.18
CA MET A 153 -8.97 -13.25 10.13
C MET A 153 -8.28 -13.31 11.49
N LEU A 154 -6.99 -13.66 11.52
CA LEU A 154 -6.20 -13.73 12.75
C LEU A 154 -6.21 -12.40 13.52
N LEU A 155 -5.96 -11.29 12.81
CA LEU A 155 -5.83 -9.97 13.41
C LEU A 155 -7.19 -9.39 13.84
N GLN A 156 -8.27 -9.70 13.11
CA GLN A 156 -9.62 -9.35 13.52
C GLN A 156 -9.94 -9.97 14.89
N ASP A 157 -9.73 -11.28 15.04
CA ASP A 157 -10.00 -11.96 16.30
C ASP A 157 -9.12 -11.48 17.45
N ALA A 158 -7.88 -11.09 17.16
CA ALA A 158 -6.95 -10.60 18.16
C ALA A 158 -7.18 -9.14 18.58
N LEU A 159 -7.54 -8.26 17.63
CA LEU A 159 -7.64 -6.81 17.85
C LEU A 159 -9.08 -6.32 18.00
N ASN A 160 -10.03 -7.04 17.43
CA ASN A 160 -11.45 -6.75 17.49
C ASN A 160 -12.27 -8.03 17.71
N PRO A 161 -12.13 -8.72 18.88
CA PRO A 161 -12.80 -9.97 19.13
C PRO A 161 -14.33 -9.85 19.08
N ALA A 162 -14.98 -10.95 18.69
CA ALA A 162 -16.43 -11.05 18.71
C ALA A 162 -16.95 -10.96 20.15
N VAL A 163 -17.92 -10.09 20.37
CA VAL A 163 -18.65 -9.96 21.63
C VAL A 163 -20.14 -9.79 21.34
N PRO A 164 -21.05 -10.22 22.23
CA PRO A 164 -22.50 -10.18 21.98
C PRO A 164 -23.08 -8.78 21.65
N THR A 165 -22.38 -7.73 22.03
CA THR A 165 -22.80 -6.34 21.79
C THR A 165 -22.42 -5.82 20.41
N LYS A 166 -21.52 -6.48 19.67
CA LYS A 166 -21.10 -6.08 18.33
C LYS A 166 -21.90 -6.86 17.30
N LYS A 167 -22.41 -6.13 16.31
CA LYS A 167 -23.06 -6.73 15.15
C LYS A 167 -22.02 -7.16 14.13
N GLU A 168 -22.36 -8.21 13.40
CA GLU A 168 -21.54 -8.77 12.32
C GLU A 168 -22.36 -8.97 11.06
N ARG A 169 -21.69 -8.87 9.91
CA ARG A 169 -22.26 -9.18 8.59
C ARG A 169 -21.29 -10.04 7.79
N GLN A 170 -21.69 -11.25 7.50
CA GLN A 170 -20.97 -12.13 6.59
C GLN A 170 -21.12 -11.63 5.15
N PHE A 171 -20.01 -11.47 4.43
CA PHE A 171 -20.00 -11.16 3.01
C PHE A 171 -18.80 -11.86 2.33
N GLY A 172 -19.10 -12.80 1.43
CA GLY A 172 -18.08 -13.61 0.77
C GLY A 172 -17.20 -14.40 1.77
N GLU A 173 -15.88 -14.21 1.67
CA GLU A 173 -14.90 -14.86 2.54
C GLU A 173 -14.65 -14.11 3.87
N PHE A 174 -15.25 -12.92 4.05
CA PHE A 174 -15.05 -12.07 5.21
C PHE A 174 -16.31 -11.98 6.08
N SER A 175 -16.11 -11.82 7.38
CA SER A 175 -17.14 -11.38 8.32
C SER A 175 -16.79 -9.97 8.78
N PHE A 176 -17.56 -8.98 8.38
CA PHE A 176 -17.40 -7.60 8.85
C PHE A 176 -18.04 -7.45 10.22
N ARG A 177 -17.33 -6.82 11.14
CA ARG A 177 -17.74 -6.60 12.53
C ARG A 177 -17.61 -5.12 12.89
N GLU A 178 -18.52 -4.61 13.71
CA GLU A 178 -18.39 -3.26 14.26
C GLU A 178 -17.05 -3.08 14.96
N GLY A 179 -16.32 -2.01 14.62
CA GLY A 179 -14.96 -1.74 15.04
C GLY A 179 -13.87 -2.30 14.11
N ASP A 180 -14.23 -3.01 13.05
CA ASP A 180 -13.23 -3.49 12.09
C ASP A 180 -12.60 -2.36 11.30
N ARG A 181 -11.30 -2.51 11.04
CA ARG A 181 -10.57 -1.70 10.09
C ARG A 181 -10.77 -2.26 8.69
N VAL A 182 -11.27 -1.41 7.80
CA VAL A 182 -11.59 -1.74 6.41
C VAL A 182 -10.94 -0.76 5.44
N MET A 183 -10.81 -1.17 4.18
CA MET A 183 -10.30 -0.34 3.11
C MET A 183 -11.27 -0.39 1.92
N GLN A 184 -11.55 0.77 1.35
CA GLN A 184 -12.20 0.90 0.05
C GLN A 184 -11.28 0.37 -1.04
N ILE A 185 -11.77 -0.53 -1.90
CA ILE A 185 -10.97 -1.19 -2.94
C ILE A 185 -11.31 -0.77 -4.36
N ARG A 186 -12.19 0.21 -4.50
CA ARG A 186 -12.61 0.82 -5.78
C ARG A 186 -12.88 2.29 -5.59
N ASN A 187 -12.69 3.10 -6.64
CA ASN A 187 -13.22 4.45 -6.62
C ASN A 187 -14.74 4.41 -6.76
N ASN A 188 -15.45 4.99 -5.83
CA ASN A 188 -16.89 5.19 -5.92
C ASN A 188 -17.21 6.67 -5.68
N TYR A 189 -17.56 7.36 -6.76
CA TYR A 189 -17.84 8.81 -6.75
C TYR A 189 -19.25 9.13 -6.25
N ASP A 190 -20.12 8.12 -6.14
CA ASP A 190 -21.54 8.29 -5.81
C ASP A 190 -21.84 8.07 -4.32
N ILE A 191 -20.94 7.42 -3.57
CA ILE A 191 -21.12 7.24 -2.13
C ILE A 191 -21.12 8.59 -1.45
N MET A 192 -22.27 8.94 -0.84
CA MET A 192 -22.40 10.15 -0.06
C MET A 192 -21.72 9.99 1.31
N TRP A 193 -21.04 11.03 1.74
CA TRP A 193 -20.49 11.11 3.08
C TRP A 193 -20.86 12.41 3.77
N LYS A 194 -20.90 12.38 5.09
CA LYS A 194 -21.02 13.54 5.97
C LYS A 194 -19.85 13.60 6.92
N LYS A 195 -19.38 14.78 7.27
CA LYS A 195 -18.42 14.92 8.35
C LYS A 195 -19.01 14.48 9.69
N CYS A 196 -18.17 13.88 10.55
CA CYS A 196 -18.59 13.41 11.88
C CYS A 196 -19.15 14.56 12.76
N ASP A 197 -18.73 15.80 12.54
CA ASP A 197 -19.22 17.01 13.21
C ASP A 197 -20.43 17.65 12.50
N GLY A 198 -20.87 17.10 11.38
CA GLY A 198 -21.99 17.62 10.59
C GLY A 198 -21.69 18.88 9.77
N SER A 199 -20.43 19.36 9.76
CA SER A 199 -20.06 20.64 9.12
C SER A 199 -20.10 20.63 7.60
N ALA A 200 -20.02 19.46 6.97
CA ALA A 200 -20.01 19.31 5.52
C ALA A 200 -20.58 17.96 5.08
N VAL A 201 -21.10 17.94 3.86
CA VAL A 201 -21.49 16.76 3.12
C VAL A 201 -20.80 16.75 1.76
N GLY A 202 -20.57 15.58 1.22
CA GLY A 202 -19.95 15.43 -0.09
C GLY A 202 -20.16 14.03 -0.65
N ALA A 203 -19.50 13.74 -1.76
CA ALA A 203 -19.55 12.42 -2.38
C ALA A 203 -18.14 11.97 -2.77
N GLY A 204 -17.97 10.66 -2.85
CA GLY A 204 -16.75 10.00 -3.25
C GLY A 204 -15.95 9.43 -2.10
N ILE A 205 -15.76 8.11 -2.12
CA ILE A 205 -14.80 7.34 -1.34
C ILE A 205 -13.90 6.61 -2.33
N PHE A 206 -12.60 6.65 -2.10
CA PHE A 206 -11.63 6.25 -3.12
C PHE A 206 -10.83 4.99 -2.75
N ASN A 207 -10.35 4.32 -3.77
CA ASN A 207 -9.50 3.15 -3.60
C ASN A 207 -8.27 3.48 -2.74
N GLY A 208 -8.10 2.74 -1.65
CA GLY A 208 -7.05 2.97 -0.66
C GLY A 208 -7.49 3.73 0.60
N ASP A 209 -8.66 4.37 0.60
CA ASP A 209 -9.22 4.99 1.80
C ASP A 209 -9.44 3.92 2.87
N ILE A 210 -8.89 4.14 4.06
CA ILE A 210 -9.00 3.24 5.21
C ILE A 210 -9.95 3.85 6.23
N GLY A 211 -10.86 3.03 6.74
CA GLY A 211 -11.84 3.46 7.74
C GLY A 211 -12.13 2.39 8.78
N ILE A 212 -12.95 2.76 9.75
CA ILE A 212 -13.43 1.88 10.82
C ILE A 212 -14.94 1.71 10.69
N ILE A 213 -15.42 0.47 10.75
CA ILE A 213 -16.85 0.19 10.79
C ILE A 213 -17.44 0.72 12.09
N LYS A 214 -18.29 1.74 11.98
CA LYS A 214 -18.95 2.38 13.11
C LYS A 214 -20.15 1.59 13.58
N SER A 215 -20.99 1.14 12.64
CA SER A 215 -22.23 0.42 12.93
C SER A 215 -22.68 -0.45 11.78
N ILE A 216 -23.43 -1.51 12.10
CA ILE A 216 -24.08 -2.39 11.14
C ILE A 216 -25.58 -2.41 11.50
N ASP A 217 -26.45 -2.05 10.56
CA ASP A 217 -27.89 -2.13 10.73
C ASP A 217 -28.49 -3.23 9.84
N PRO A 218 -28.82 -4.42 10.40
CA PRO A 218 -29.40 -5.50 9.62
C PRO A 218 -30.82 -5.22 9.12
N ASN A 219 -31.56 -4.28 9.76
CA ASN A 219 -32.94 -3.96 9.34
C ASN A 219 -32.95 -3.02 8.13
N MET A 220 -32.01 -2.06 8.12
CA MET A 220 -31.82 -1.14 7.00
C MET A 220 -30.89 -1.69 5.94
N GLU A 221 -30.30 -2.88 6.17
CA GLU A 221 -29.29 -3.51 5.31
C GLU A 221 -28.11 -2.59 4.99
N THR A 222 -27.64 -1.82 5.99
CA THR A 222 -26.58 -0.83 5.84
C THR A 222 -25.42 -1.07 6.80
N LEU A 223 -24.23 -0.60 6.40
CA LEU A 223 -23.00 -0.59 7.17
C LEU A 223 -22.40 0.81 7.07
N THR A 224 -22.16 1.45 8.22
CA THR A 224 -21.54 2.77 8.27
C THR A 224 -20.05 2.65 8.54
N VAL A 225 -19.22 3.28 7.69
CA VAL A 225 -17.76 3.38 7.86
C VAL A 225 -17.36 4.82 8.13
N VAL A 226 -16.44 5.01 9.05
CA VAL A 226 -15.79 6.31 9.30
C VAL A 226 -14.40 6.31 8.66
N PHE A 227 -14.21 7.16 7.66
CA PHE A 227 -12.93 7.42 6.99
C PHE A 227 -12.41 8.78 7.47
N ASP A 228 -11.36 8.78 8.29
CA ASP A 228 -10.86 9.97 8.98
C ASP A 228 -11.98 10.71 9.74
N ASP A 229 -12.49 11.81 9.21
CA ASP A 229 -13.58 12.62 9.77
C ASP A 229 -14.91 12.50 9.00
N ARG A 230 -15.01 11.56 8.03
CA ARG A 230 -16.16 11.38 7.14
C ARG A 230 -16.88 10.07 7.41
N GLU A 231 -18.18 10.14 7.65
CA GLU A 231 -19.05 8.98 7.76
C GLU A 231 -19.71 8.69 6.40
N ALA A 232 -19.62 7.45 5.94
CA ALA A 232 -20.25 6.98 4.71
C ALA A 232 -21.04 5.69 4.97
N ASP A 233 -22.27 5.64 4.43
CA ASP A 233 -23.14 4.48 4.54
C ASP A 233 -23.03 3.62 3.28
N TYR A 234 -22.86 2.33 3.47
CA TYR A 234 -22.81 1.30 2.44
C TYR A 234 -24.06 0.44 2.53
N ASP A 235 -24.79 0.30 1.43
CA ASP A 235 -25.75 -0.78 1.28
C ASP A 235 -25.01 -2.14 1.29
N PHE A 236 -25.66 -3.20 1.79
CA PHE A 236 -25.03 -4.51 1.85
C PHE A 236 -24.63 -5.06 0.47
N THR A 237 -25.24 -4.59 -0.61
CA THR A 237 -24.84 -4.93 -1.99
C THR A 237 -23.51 -4.29 -2.41
N GLN A 238 -23.07 -3.23 -1.73
CA GLN A 238 -21.83 -2.50 -1.98
C GLN A 238 -20.65 -3.02 -1.14
N LEU A 239 -20.85 -4.02 -0.26
CA LEU A 239 -19.78 -4.56 0.58
C LEU A 239 -18.67 -5.24 -0.22
N ASN A 240 -18.88 -5.52 -1.52
CA ASN A 240 -17.83 -5.95 -2.45
C ASN A 240 -16.81 -4.85 -2.77
N GLU A 241 -17.03 -3.63 -2.30
CA GLU A 241 -16.09 -2.52 -2.42
C GLU A 241 -15.20 -2.35 -1.18
N LEU A 242 -15.46 -3.13 -0.12
CA LEU A 242 -14.70 -3.12 1.12
C LEU A 242 -13.92 -4.41 1.30
N GLU A 243 -12.72 -4.31 1.89
CA GLU A 243 -11.95 -5.44 2.41
C GLU A 243 -11.42 -5.13 3.81
N PRO A 244 -11.26 -6.15 4.69
CA PRO A 244 -10.53 -5.96 5.95
C PRO A 244 -9.12 -5.43 5.71
N ALA A 245 -8.66 -4.52 6.54
CA ALA A 245 -7.41 -3.76 6.33
C ALA A 245 -6.41 -3.87 7.49
N TYR A 246 -6.52 -4.87 8.34
CA TYR A 246 -5.48 -5.20 9.33
C TYR A 246 -4.19 -5.63 8.63
N ALA A 247 -4.32 -6.44 7.57
CA ALA A 247 -3.25 -6.81 6.67
C ALA A 247 -3.65 -6.51 5.21
N MET A 248 -2.71 -6.00 4.43
CA MET A 248 -2.91 -5.74 3.00
C MET A 248 -1.73 -6.19 2.15
N THR A 249 -1.94 -6.31 0.85
CA THR A 249 -0.83 -6.60 -0.06
C THR A 249 0.04 -5.37 -0.25
N VAL A 250 1.33 -5.59 -0.56
CA VAL A 250 2.26 -4.49 -0.86
C VAL A 250 1.75 -3.61 -2.02
N HIS A 251 1.04 -4.19 -2.99
CA HIS A 251 0.43 -3.43 -4.08
C HIS A 251 -0.62 -2.43 -3.58
N LYS A 252 -1.45 -2.84 -2.61
CA LYS A 252 -2.51 -1.99 -2.05
C LYS A 252 -1.99 -0.91 -1.10
N SER A 253 -0.76 -1.03 -0.62
CA SER A 253 -0.12 -0.02 0.23
C SER A 253 0.61 1.07 -0.57
N GLN A 254 0.58 1.03 -1.92
CA GLN A 254 1.19 2.09 -2.74
C GLN A 254 0.55 3.45 -2.45
N GLY A 255 1.37 4.49 -2.45
CA GLY A 255 0.94 5.86 -2.13
C GLY A 255 0.70 6.13 -0.63
N SER A 256 0.72 5.09 0.23
CA SER A 256 0.53 5.24 1.67
C SER A 256 1.81 4.99 2.43
N GLU A 257 1.97 5.65 3.58
CA GLU A 257 3.05 5.41 4.54
C GLU A 257 2.47 5.15 5.92
N TYR A 258 3.14 4.30 6.69
CA TYR A 258 2.68 3.88 8.01
C TYR A 258 3.76 4.12 9.05
N ARG A 259 3.37 4.44 10.26
CA ARG A 259 4.31 4.63 11.37
C ARG A 259 5.12 3.37 11.62
N CYS A 260 4.45 2.22 11.66
CA CYS A 260 5.07 0.92 11.80
C CYS A 260 4.57 -0.05 10.72
N VAL A 261 5.48 -0.74 10.06
CA VAL A 261 5.17 -1.80 9.10
C VAL A 261 5.69 -3.14 9.62
N ILE A 262 4.86 -4.17 9.53
CA ILE A 262 5.25 -5.57 9.70
C ILE A 262 5.15 -6.23 8.33
N LEU A 263 6.28 -6.64 7.76
CA LEU A 263 6.35 -7.28 6.46
C LEU A 263 6.54 -8.79 6.62
N THR A 264 5.70 -9.60 5.98
CA THR A 264 5.90 -11.04 5.94
C THR A 264 6.89 -11.43 4.85
N ALA A 265 7.91 -12.20 5.22
CA ALA A 265 8.86 -12.83 4.30
C ALA A 265 8.75 -14.35 4.40
N TRP A 266 7.69 -14.90 3.82
CA TRP A 266 7.34 -16.34 3.88
C TRP A 266 7.17 -16.91 2.47
N ASN A 267 6.88 -18.19 2.39
CA ASN A 267 6.67 -18.89 1.12
C ASN A 267 5.59 -18.21 0.27
N GLY A 268 5.80 -18.16 -1.03
CA GLY A 268 4.86 -17.56 -1.97
C GLY A 268 5.24 -17.82 -3.42
N SER A 269 4.43 -17.33 -4.34
CA SER A 269 4.73 -17.40 -5.77
C SER A 269 6.03 -16.65 -6.08
N PRO A 270 6.94 -17.23 -6.88
CA PRO A 270 8.17 -16.56 -7.33
C PRO A 270 7.94 -15.21 -8.01
N TYR A 271 6.75 -14.98 -8.57
CA TYR A 271 6.37 -13.68 -9.16
C TYR A 271 6.14 -12.58 -8.10
N LEU A 272 5.72 -12.98 -6.90
CA LEU A 272 5.46 -12.08 -5.78
C LEU A 272 6.65 -11.96 -4.83
N LEU A 273 7.54 -12.94 -4.83
CA LEU A 273 8.80 -12.91 -4.09
C LEU A 273 9.89 -12.28 -4.96
N SER A 274 9.85 -10.97 -5.09
CA SER A 274 10.76 -10.21 -5.94
C SER A 274 11.21 -8.91 -5.29
N ARG A 275 12.34 -8.39 -5.77
CA ARG A 275 12.89 -7.10 -5.34
C ARG A 275 11.90 -5.96 -5.56
N SER A 276 11.14 -6.01 -6.65
CA SER A 276 10.10 -5.02 -6.96
C SER A 276 8.93 -5.02 -5.97
N ILE A 277 8.78 -6.03 -5.12
CA ILE A 277 7.83 -6.07 -4.01
C ILE A 277 8.52 -5.70 -2.69
N LEU A 278 9.74 -6.21 -2.46
CA LEU A 278 10.46 -5.99 -1.21
C LEU A 278 10.82 -4.51 -1.01
N TYR A 279 11.38 -3.86 -2.04
CA TYR A 279 11.78 -2.46 -1.96
C TYR A 279 10.60 -1.53 -1.62
N PRO A 280 9.47 -1.53 -2.35
CA PRO A 280 8.32 -0.72 -1.97
C PRO A 280 7.74 -1.04 -0.59
N ALA A 281 7.78 -2.30 -0.17
CA ALA A 281 7.31 -2.67 1.17
C ALA A 281 8.16 -2.04 2.28
N ILE A 282 9.49 -2.00 2.11
CA ILE A 282 10.40 -1.36 3.05
C ILE A 282 10.12 0.14 3.13
N THR A 283 9.92 0.80 1.99
CA THR A 283 9.70 2.25 1.92
C THR A 283 8.34 2.71 2.45
N ARG A 284 7.43 1.79 2.80
CA ARG A 284 6.15 2.15 3.47
C ARG A 284 6.30 2.46 4.95
N ALA A 285 7.42 2.07 5.57
CA ALA A 285 7.66 2.30 6.99
C ALA A 285 8.31 3.67 7.24
N ARG A 286 7.74 4.45 8.18
CA ARG A 286 8.27 5.76 8.58
C ARG A 286 9.19 5.70 9.77
N GLU A 287 8.81 4.97 10.84
CA GLU A 287 9.54 4.93 12.11
C GLU A 287 10.06 3.53 12.43
N LEU A 288 9.33 2.47 12.03
CA LEU A 288 9.68 1.11 12.37
C LEU A 288 9.29 0.13 11.28
N LEU A 289 10.22 -0.73 10.89
CA LEU A 289 9.97 -1.88 10.04
C LEU A 289 10.39 -3.17 10.74
N ILE A 290 9.48 -4.13 10.77
CA ILE A 290 9.77 -5.48 11.26
C ILE A 290 9.48 -6.49 10.15
N VAL A 291 10.51 -7.18 9.69
CA VAL A 291 10.36 -8.29 8.74
C VAL A 291 10.22 -9.59 9.55
N VAL A 292 9.14 -10.34 9.29
CA VAL A 292 8.82 -11.58 9.99
C VAL A 292 8.84 -12.75 9.00
N GLY A 293 9.67 -13.76 9.22
CA GLY A 293 9.72 -14.90 8.31
C GLY A 293 11.08 -15.56 8.18
N ARG A 294 11.48 -15.90 6.95
CA ARG A 294 12.72 -16.62 6.65
C ARG A 294 13.75 -15.72 5.96
N GLU A 295 15.01 -15.81 6.40
CA GLU A 295 16.12 -15.08 5.78
C GLU A 295 16.31 -15.51 4.31
N GLU A 296 16.13 -16.81 4.02
CA GLU A 296 16.22 -17.34 2.67
C GLU A 296 15.17 -16.72 1.75
N THR A 297 13.96 -16.46 2.26
CA THR A 297 12.91 -15.78 1.47
C THR A 297 13.28 -14.34 1.15
N VAL A 298 13.88 -13.63 2.11
CA VAL A 298 14.41 -12.28 1.85
C VAL A 298 15.49 -12.34 0.77
N GLY A 299 16.41 -13.32 0.84
CA GLY A 299 17.45 -13.54 -0.18
C GLY A 299 16.85 -13.77 -1.56
N VAL A 300 15.88 -14.67 -1.67
CA VAL A 300 15.15 -14.91 -2.94
C VAL A 300 14.52 -13.64 -3.47
N MET A 301 13.90 -12.82 -2.61
CA MET A 301 13.29 -11.55 -3.04
C MET A 301 14.33 -10.54 -3.54
N VAL A 302 15.49 -10.46 -2.90
CA VAL A 302 16.59 -9.56 -3.31
C VAL A 302 17.20 -10.00 -4.64
N GLU A 303 17.43 -11.28 -4.83
CA GLU A 303 18.03 -11.82 -6.06
C GLU A 303 17.07 -11.76 -7.24
N ASN A 304 15.76 -11.92 -7.00
CA ASN A 304 14.75 -11.91 -8.04
C ASN A 304 14.49 -10.48 -8.54
N ALA A 305 15.29 -10.03 -9.49
CA ALA A 305 15.17 -8.72 -10.16
C ALA A 305 14.17 -8.72 -11.33
N LYS A 306 13.37 -9.78 -11.53
CA LYS A 306 12.42 -9.85 -12.63
C LYS A 306 11.37 -8.76 -12.48
N LYS A 307 11.53 -7.70 -13.25
CA LYS A 307 10.49 -6.67 -13.44
C LYS A 307 9.52 -7.21 -14.50
N ASN A 308 8.23 -7.21 -14.20
CA ASN A 308 7.21 -7.47 -15.22
C ASN A 308 7.38 -6.43 -16.35
N ARG A 309 7.88 -6.89 -17.51
CA ARG A 309 8.03 -6.02 -18.67
C ARG A 309 6.66 -5.58 -19.14
N ARG A 310 6.42 -4.29 -19.09
CA ARG A 310 5.24 -3.67 -19.69
C ARG A 310 5.65 -3.04 -21.01
N TYR A 311 4.88 -3.34 -22.03
CA TYR A 311 5.15 -2.84 -23.36
C TYR A 311 4.26 -1.64 -23.65
N SER A 312 4.88 -0.51 -23.96
CA SER A 312 4.22 0.64 -24.56
C SER A 312 5.09 1.16 -25.71
N GLY A 313 4.48 1.72 -26.74
CA GLY A 313 5.21 2.39 -27.82
C GLY A 313 5.77 3.76 -27.43
N LEU A 314 5.55 4.24 -26.20
CA LEU A 314 5.86 5.62 -25.78
C LEU A 314 7.34 5.94 -25.92
N LYS A 315 8.24 5.07 -25.43
CA LYS A 315 9.69 5.27 -25.55
C LYS A 315 10.14 5.48 -26.99
N LEU A 316 9.67 4.64 -27.92
CA LEU A 316 10.06 4.72 -29.33
C LEU A 316 9.53 6.01 -29.97
N ARG A 317 8.31 6.40 -29.67
CA ARG A 317 7.69 7.63 -30.17
C ARG A 317 8.41 8.87 -29.65
N LEU A 318 8.80 8.91 -28.38
CA LEU A 318 9.58 10.01 -27.81
C LEU A 318 10.97 10.12 -28.45
N GLN A 319 11.54 9.02 -28.93
CA GLN A 319 12.83 9.00 -29.65
C GLN A 319 12.71 9.30 -31.13
N GLY A 320 11.52 9.63 -31.65
CA GLY A 320 11.26 9.85 -33.07
C GLY A 320 11.33 8.57 -33.92
N LYS A 321 11.31 7.42 -33.31
CA LYS A 321 11.32 6.11 -33.97
C LYS A 321 9.87 5.63 -34.10
N THR A 322 9.21 5.99 -35.17
CA THR A 322 7.93 5.38 -35.55
C THR A 322 8.21 3.98 -36.08
N GLY A 323 7.64 2.97 -35.35
CA GLY A 323 7.59 1.60 -35.85
C GLY A 323 6.48 1.45 -36.89
#